data_b49acf5078070bf0f876a42c9fe4dc61
#
_entry.id   b49acf5078070bf0f876a42c9fe4dc61
#
_cell.length_a   1.000
_cell.length_b   1.000
_cell.length_c   1.000
_cell.angle_alpha   90.00
_cell.angle_beta   90.00
_cell.angle_gamma   90.00
#
_symmetry.space_group_name_H-M   'P 1'
#
loop_
_entity.id
_entity.type
_entity.pdbx_description
1 polymer ?
#
loop_
_entity_poly.entity_id
_entity_poly.type
_entity_poly.pdbx_seq_one_letter_code
_entity_poly.pdbx_strand_id
1 'polypeptide(L)'
;HLRNILPTKKKITKKINGIFSFTNDGNPLMGETSIKGLWSANAVWITHAGGVGKAMAEWIVNGEPELDVREGDINRFHKHHHVRKYLRARGKQNYKEVYDIIHPLQQIEQPRPLRRSPFYSRLGDQKAKFFEVMGWERPQWYEANKDLLQGKNFPNRTGWSAKYWSPIQAVEHMTTRQTGALFDIT
;
A
#
# COMPACT_ATOMS: atom_id res chain seq x y z
N HIS A 1 17.13 10.71 -11.32
CA HIS A 1 17.07 11.49 -10.07
C HIS A 1 18.42 11.60 -9.35
N LEU A 2 19.23 10.55 -9.27
CA LEU A 2 20.55 10.60 -8.63
C LEU A 2 21.56 11.54 -9.31
N ARG A 3 21.39 11.82 -10.59
CA ARG A 3 22.30 12.74 -11.33
C ARG A 3 22.25 14.19 -10.82
N ASN A 4 21.15 14.60 -10.22
CA ASN A 4 20.97 15.98 -9.71
C ASN A 4 21.45 16.14 -8.25
N ILE A 5 21.72 15.05 -7.56
CA ILE A 5 22.12 15.05 -6.14
C ILE A 5 23.65 14.90 -6.02
N LEU A 6 24.29 14.21 -6.97
CA LEU A 6 25.74 14.01 -6.95
C LEU A 6 26.46 15.13 -7.73
N PRO A 7 27.47 15.75 -7.14
CA PRO A 7 28.31 16.70 -7.88
C PRO A 7 28.86 16.03 -9.15
N THR A 8 28.69 16.66 -10.29
CA THR A 8 28.99 16.14 -11.63
C THR A 8 30.43 15.65 -11.84
N LYS A 9 31.31 15.86 -10.89
CA LYS A 9 32.74 15.51 -10.95
C LYS A 9 33.18 14.28 -10.18
N LYS A 10 32.26 13.62 -9.43
CA LYS A 10 32.63 12.39 -8.69
C LYS A 10 32.42 11.15 -9.53
N LYS A 11 33.52 10.46 -9.85
CA LYS A 11 33.52 9.19 -10.57
C LYS A 11 33.10 8.06 -9.62
N ILE A 12 32.15 7.21 -10.05
CA ILE A 12 31.81 5.98 -9.32
C ILE A 12 33.00 5.02 -9.46
N THR A 13 33.67 4.75 -8.36
CA THR A 13 34.87 3.90 -8.33
C THR A 13 34.56 2.43 -8.08
N LYS A 14 33.43 2.13 -7.40
CA LYS A 14 33.00 0.75 -7.09
C LYS A 14 31.50 0.63 -7.14
N LYS A 15 31.02 -0.46 -7.75
CA LYS A 15 29.61 -0.86 -7.76
C LYS A 15 29.49 -2.22 -7.09
N ILE A 16 28.51 -2.39 -6.24
CA ILE A 16 28.21 -3.66 -5.56
C ILE A 16 26.79 -4.04 -5.94
N ASN A 17 26.59 -5.30 -6.29
CA ASN A 17 25.29 -5.92 -6.43
C ASN A 17 25.15 -6.99 -5.34
N GLY A 18 24.04 -7.01 -4.64
CA GLY A 18 23.79 -7.95 -3.55
C GLY A 18 22.33 -8.39 -3.50
N ILE A 19 22.09 -9.51 -2.85
CA ILE A 19 20.74 -10.00 -2.57
C ILE A 19 20.21 -9.27 -1.34
N PHE A 20 18.97 -8.85 -1.42
CA PHE A 20 18.27 -8.11 -0.38
C PHE A 20 16.97 -8.81 0.00
N SER A 21 16.74 -9.00 1.31
CA SER A 21 15.47 -9.52 1.84
C SER A 21 14.41 -8.44 1.79
N PHE A 22 13.29 -8.72 1.13
CA PHE A 22 12.21 -7.78 0.98
C PHE A 22 10.85 -8.47 1.07
N THR A 23 9.99 -7.97 1.94
CA THR A 23 8.63 -8.49 2.11
C THR A 23 7.67 -7.87 1.10
N ASN A 24 6.49 -8.45 0.98
CA ASN A 24 5.45 -7.96 0.07
C ASN A 24 4.81 -6.63 0.52
N ASP A 25 5.02 -6.20 1.76
CA ASP A 25 4.57 -4.92 2.33
C ASP A 25 5.72 -3.98 2.74
N GLY A 26 6.96 -4.44 2.62
CA GLY A 26 8.15 -3.65 2.97
C GLY A 26 8.49 -3.61 4.46
N ASN A 27 7.62 -4.13 5.33
CA ASN A 27 7.85 -4.18 6.77
C ASN A 27 8.66 -5.41 7.19
N PRO A 28 9.37 -5.38 8.32
CA PRO A 28 10.13 -6.54 8.80
C PRO A 28 9.22 -7.73 9.11
N LEU A 29 9.83 -8.92 9.19
CA LEU A 29 9.22 -10.14 9.71
C LEU A 29 9.79 -10.38 11.10
N MET A 30 9.00 -10.15 12.13
CA MET A 30 9.44 -10.29 13.52
C MET A 30 8.39 -10.99 14.37
N GLY A 31 8.84 -11.70 15.39
CA GLY A 31 7.97 -12.42 16.31
C GLY A 31 8.22 -13.92 16.39
N GLU A 32 7.42 -14.61 17.18
CA GLU A 32 7.46 -16.06 17.31
C GLU A 32 6.80 -16.73 16.09
N THR A 33 7.46 -17.70 15.54
CA THR A 33 6.93 -18.47 14.40
C THR A 33 5.86 -19.46 14.88
N SER A 34 5.27 -20.23 13.95
CA SER A 34 4.38 -21.34 14.29
C SER A 34 5.05 -22.47 15.11
N ILE A 35 6.37 -22.45 15.22
CA ILE A 35 7.15 -23.37 16.05
C ILE A 35 7.47 -22.65 17.35
N LYS A 36 6.91 -23.14 18.45
CA LYS A 36 7.12 -22.57 19.78
C LYS A 36 8.61 -22.48 20.12
N GLY A 37 9.03 -21.33 20.62
CA GLY A 37 10.42 -21.03 20.97
C GLY A 37 11.31 -20.63 19.77
N LEU A 38 10.80 -20.72 18.53
CA LEU A 38 11.53 -20.25 17.35
C LEU A 38 11.09 -18.82 16.96
N TRP A 39 11.97 -17.89 17.18
CA TRP A 39 11.77 -16.46 16.91
C TRP A 39 12.48 -16.03 15.62
N SER A 40 11.91 -15.05 14.96
CA SER A 40 12.44 -14.50 13.71
C SER A 40 12.51 -12.98 13.76
N ALA A 41 13.56 -12.40 13.18
CA ALA A 41 13.69 -10.97 12.91
C ALA A 41 14.39 -10.81 11.56
N ASN A 42 13.63 -10.88 10.48
CA ASN A 42 14.12 -10.85 9.10
C ASN A 42 13.62 -9.63 8.34
N ALA A 43 14.24 -9.33 7.20
CA ALA A 43 13.91 -8.20 6.34
C ALA A 43 13.89 -6.85 7.10
N VAL A 44 14.77 -6.73 8.09
CA VAL A 44 14.92 -5.52 8.90
C VAL A 44 15.81 -4.52 8.18
N TRP A 45 15.32 -3.32 8.01
CA TRP A 45 16.12 -2.22 7.50
C TRP A 45 17.18 -1.81 8.53
N ILE A 46 18.36 -1.40 8.08
CA ILE A 46 19.44 -0.93 8.98
C ILE A 46 18.93 0.16 9.92
N THR A 47 18.11 1.07 9.42
CA THR A 47 17.50 2.16 10.19
C THR A 47 16.53 1.69 11.28
N HIS A 48 15.96 0.50 11.16
CA HIS A 48 15.02 -0.08 12.12
C HIS A 48 15.68 -1.06 13.10
N ALA A 49 16.94 -1.44 12.86
CA ALA A 49 17.58 -2.56 13.56
C ALA A 49 17.59 -2.38 15.09
N GLY A 50 17.87 -1.17 15.60
CA GLY A 50 17.87 -0.90 17.04
C GLY A 50 16.49 -1.06 17.67
N GLY A 51 15.44 -0.49 17.04
CA GLY A 51 14.07 -0.60 17.52
C GLY A 51 13.53 -2.03 17.46
N VAL A 52 13.80 -2.74 16.36
CA VAL A 52 13.44 -4.15 16.22
C VAL A 52 14.13 -5.00 17.28
N GLY A 53 15.43 -4.77 17.53
CA GLY A 53 16.18 -5.49 18.57
C GLY A 53 15.59 -5.29 19.98
N LYS A 54 15.24 -4.05 20.35
CA LYS A 54 14.58 -3.74 21.61
C LYS A 54 13.22 -4.45 21.70
N ALA A 55 12.36 -4.25 20.72
CA ALA A 55 11.00 -4.83 20.71
C ALA A 55 11.03 -6.37 20.77
N MET A 56 11.95 -7.02 20.04
CA MET A 56 12.12 -8.46 20.09
C MET A 56 12.58 -8.95 21.47
N ALA A 57 13.52 -8.24 22.11
CA ALA A 57 13.98 -8.59 23.45
C ALA A 57 12.85 -8.49 24.48
N GLU A 58 12.07 -7.40 24.44
CA GLU A 58 10.91 -7.21 25.29
C GLU A 58 9.85 -8.31 25.04
N TRP A 59 9.56 -8.62 23.80
CA TRP A 59 8.58 -9.64 23.44
C TRP A 59 8.97 -11.03 23.96
N ILE A 60 10.24 -11.41 23.82
CA ILE A 60 10.75 -12.68 24.31
C ILE A 60 10.71 -12.78 25.84
N VAL A 61 11.10 -11.69 26.53
CA VAL A 61 11.24 -11.71 27.99
C VAL A 61 9.92 -11.45 28.71
N ASN A 62 9.12 -10.49 28.21
CA ASN A 62 7.92 -10.01 28.89
C ASN A 62 6.64 -10.59 28.31
N GLY A 63 6.69 -11.28 27.14
CA GLY A 63 5.54 -11.80 26.41
C GLY A 63 4.91 -10.79 25.45
N GLU A 64 5.22 -9.50 25.58
CA GLU A 64 4.77 -8.44 24.68
C GLU A 64 5.79 -7.28 24.62
N PRO A 65 5.95 -6.60 23.50
CA PRO A 65 6.75 -5.40 23.39
C PRO A 65 5.99 -4.16 23.89
N GLU A 66 6.71 -3.14 24.33
CA GLU A 66 6.14 -1.85 24.72
C GLU A 66 5.49 -1.10 23.54
N LEU A 67 6.07 -1.25 22.36
CA LEU A 67 5.59 -0.62 21.13
C LEU A 67 4.63 -1.55 20.37
N ASP A 68 3.65 -0.96 19.71
CA ASP A 68 2.80 -1.69 18.75
C ASP A 68 3.63 -2.11 17.51
N VAL A 69 3.88 -3.41 17.39
CA VAL A 69 4.66 -4.02 16.33
C VAL A 69 3.83 -4.89 15.38
N ARG A 70 2.50 -4.78 15.42
CA ARG A 70 1.59 -5.62 14.60
C ARG A 70 1.90 -5.57 13.12
N GLU A 71 2.34 -4.43 12.62
CA GLU A 71 2.75 -4.29 11.20
C GLU A 71 4.02 -5.08 10.86
N GLY A 72 4.81 -5.46 11.86
CA GLY A 72 6.00 -6.30 11.71
C GLY A 72 5.78 -7.77 12.06
N ASP A 73 4.66 -8.13 12.67
CA ASP A 73 4.38 -9.50 13.14
C ASP A 73 4.46 -10.49 11.97
N ILE A 74 5.25 -11.54 12.14
CA ILE A 74 5.42 -12.62 11.15
C ILE A 74 4.09 -13.32 10.83
N ASN A 75 3.14 -13.32 11.77
CA ASN A 75 1.83 -13.96 11.63
C ASN A 75 0.77 -13.08 10.95
N ARG A 76 1.11 -11.84 10.54
CA ARG A 76 0.18 -10.91 9.88
C ARG A 76 -0.28 -11.35 8.49
N PHE A 77 0.41 -12.31 7.90
CA PHE A 77 0.15 -12.74 6.53
C PHE A 77 -0.90 -13.86 6.44
N HIS A 78 -1.88 -13.68 5.58
CA HIS A 78 -2.84 -14.71 5.23
C HIS A 78 -2.25 -15.69 4.19
N LYS A 79 -2.90 -16.86 4.02
CA LYS A 79 -2.44 -17.92 3.12
C LYS A 79 -2.10 -17.47 1.71
N HIS A 80 -2.87 -16.54 1.12
CA HIS A 80 -2.62 -16.05 -0.23
C HIS A 80 -1.33 -15.22 -0.35
N HIS A 81 -0.86 -14.61 0.74
CA HIS A 81 0.41 -13.88 0.76
C HIS A 81 1.64 -14.79 0.60
N HIS A 82 1.49 -16.10 0.84
CA HIS A 82 2.58 -17.07 0.66
C HIS A 82 2.68 -17.59 -0.79
N VAL A 83 1.74 -17.23 -1.66
CA VAL A 83 1.75 -17.65 -3.06
C VAL A 83 2.89 -16.94 -3.80
N ARG A 84 3.80 -17.72 -4.40
CA ARG A 84 5.01 -17.19 -5.07
C ARG A 84 4.72 -16.12 -6.13
N LYS A 85 3.61 -16.27 -6.88
CA LYS A 85 3.18 -15.27 -7.88
C LYS A 85 2.80 -13.95 -7.21
N TYR A 86 2.10 -14.02 -6.07
CA TYR A 86 1.74 -12.85 -5.27
C TYR A 86 2.98 -12.15 -4.73
N LEU A 87 3.86 -12.89 -4.06
CA LEU A 87 5.11 -12.36 -3.48
C LEU A 87 5.96 -11.64 -4.53
N ARG A 88 6.10 -12.23 -5.73
CA ARG A 88 6.87 -11.61 -6.81
C ARG A 88 6.24 -10.31 -7.30
N ALA A 89 4.92 -10.28 -7.50
CA ALA A 89 4.24 -9.10 -8.02
C ALA A 89 4.27 -7.95 -7.00
N ARG A 90 3.90 -8.22 -5.76
CA ARG A 90 3.89 -7.22 -4.67
C ARG A 90 5.29 -6.74 -4.32
N GLY A 91 6.22 -7.67 -4.11
CA GLY A 91 7.60 -7.31 -3.78
C GLY A 91 8.27 -6.48 -4.86
N LYS A 92 8.01 -6.78 -6.15
CA LYS A 92 8.53 -6.00 -7.27
C LYS A 92 8.00 -4.55 -7.25
N GLN A 93 6.71 -4.36 -7.02
CA GLN A 93 6.11 -3.03 -6.96
C GLN A 93 6.60 -2.28 -5.73
N ASN A 94 6.53 -2.87 -4.54
CA ASN A 94 7.03 -2.25 -3.32
C ASN A 94 8.49 -1.84 -3.42
N TYR A 95 9.35 -2.71 -3.93
CA TYR A 95 10.77 -2.39 -4.09
C TYR A 95 11.01 -1.23 -5.07
N LYS A 96 10.19 -1.14 -6.12
CA LYS A 96 10.24 -0.02 -7.06
C LYS A 96 9.83 1.30 -6.41
N GLU A 97 8.86 1.26 -5.52
CA GLU A 97 8.19 2.44 -4.94
C GLU A 97 8.77 2.88 -3.61
N VAL A 98 9.52 2.03 -2.90
CA VAL A 98 10.02 2.30 -1.53
C VAL A 98 10.86 3.57 -1.41
N TYR A 99 11.52 4.00 -2.47
CA TYR A 99 12.27 5.26 -2.54
C TYR A 99 11.65 6.29 -3.48
N ASP A 100 10.45 6.03 -3.96
CA ASP A 100 9.75 6.94 -4.86
C ASP A 100 8.87 7.93 -4.08
N ILE A 101 8.56 9.06 -4.71
CA ILE A 101 7.56 9.99 -4.20
C ILE A 101 6.22 9.53 -4.78
N ILE A 102 5.44 8.81 -3.95
CA ILE A 102 4.15 8.26 -4.37
C ILE A 102 3.13 9.38 -4.60
N HIS A 103 2.39 9.27 -5.72
CA HIS A 103 1.31 10.18 -6.00
C HIS A 103 0.16 10.03 -5.00
N PRO A 104 -0.58 11.08 -4.66
CA PRO A 104 -1.83 10.94 -3.93
C PRO A 104 -2.76 9.93 -4.61
N LEU A 105 -3.39 9.06 -3.83
CA LEU A 105 -4.28 8.01 -4.31
C LEU A 105 -3.64 6.96 -5.24
N GLN A 106 -2.32 6.90 -5.31
CA GLN A 106 -1.62 5.86 -6.04
C GLN A 106 -1.93 4.49 -5.42
N GLN A 107 -2.24 3.53 -6.28
CA GLN A 107 -2.71 2.22 -5.88
C GLN A 107 -1.69 1.13 -6.20
N ILE A 108 -1.79 0.02 -5.48
CA ILE A 108 -1.14 -1.21 -5.88
C ILE A 108 -1.76 -1.71 -7.18
N GLU A 109 -0.93 -2.00 -8.16
CA GLU A 109 -1.37 -2.43 -9.50
C GLU A 109 -1.55 -3.94 -9.61
N GLN A 110 -0.70 -4.73 -8.94
CA GLN A 110 -0.66 -6.18 -9.07
C GLN A 110 -0.36 -6.89 -7.74
N PRO A 111 -0.90 -8.10 -7.53
CA PRO A 111 -2.02 -8.70 -8.25
C PRO A 111 -3.36 -8.11 -7.78
N ARG A 112 -4.24 -7.86 -8.72
CA ARG A 112 -5.61 -7.38 -8.48
C ARG A 112 -6.56 -8.02 -9.48
N PRO A 113 -7.87 -8.19 -9.14
CA PRO A 113 -8.47 -8.04 -7.82
C PRO A 113 -8.16 -9.24 -6.91
N LEU A 114 -8.06 -9.04 -5.59
CA LEU A 114 -7.86 -10.13 -4.61
C LEU A 114 -9.16 -10.46 -3.88
N ARG A 115 -9.80 -9.47 -3.32
CA ARG A 115 -11.06 -9.58 -2.58
C ARG A 115 -12.09 -8.65 -3.22
N ARG A 116 -13.31 -9.15 -3.39
CA ARG A 116 -14.41 -8.44 -4.03
C ARG A 116 -15.66 -8.55 -3.19
N SER A 117 -16.41 -7.45 -3.05
CA SER A 117 -17.73 -7.51 -2.44
C SER A 117 -18.71 -8.29 -3.33
N PRO A 118 -19.84 -8.75 -2.81
CA PRO A 118 -20.90 -9.34 -3.61
C PRO A 118 -21.43 -8.40 -4.70
N PHE A 119 -21.29 -7.10 -4.51
CA PHE A 119 -21.74 -6.07 -5.44
C PHE A 119 -20.71 -5.66 -6.49
N TYR A 120 -19.50 -6.19 -6.43
CA TYR A 120 -18.37 -5.78 -7.28
C TYR A 120 -18.75 -5.68 -8.79
N SER A 121 -19.44 -6.67 -9.33
CA SER A 121 -19.85 -6.65 -10.75
C SER A 121 -20.82 -5.51 -11.04
N ARG A 122 -21.83 -5.30 -10.17
CA ARG A 122 -22.80 -4.20 -10.30
C ARG A 122 -22.14 -2.83 -10.19
N LEU A 123 -21.15 -2.69 -9.32
CA LEU A 123 -20.35 -1.47 -9.21
C LEU A 123 -19.52 -1.25 -10.48
N GLY A 124 -19.01 -2.33 -11.08
CA GLY A 124 -18.32 -2.32 -12.37
C GLY A 124 -19.22 -1.85 -13.52
N ASP A 125 -20.50 -2.27 -13.54
CA ASP A 125 -21.50 -1.81 -14.53
C ASP A 125 -21.72 -0.29 -14.46
N GLN A 126 -21.59 0.30 -13.26
CA GLN A 126 -21.57 1.76 -13.02
C GLN A 126 -20.23 2.40 -13.33
N LYS A 127 -19.32 1.67 -13.95
CA LYS A 127 -17.95 2.12 -14.27
C LYS A 127 -17.17 2.62 -13.06
N ALA A 128 -17.31 1.92 -11.92
CA ALA A 128 -16.56 2.22 -10.72
C ALA A 128 -15.06 2.19 -10.97
N LYS A 129 -14.35 3.19 -10.48
CA LYS A 129 -12.89 3.19 -10.33
C LYS A 129 -12.55 2.65 -8.97
N PHE A 130 -11.99 1.45 -8.96
CA PHE A 130 -11.64 0.76 -7.73
C PHE A 130 -10.22 1.13 -7.28
N PHE A 131 -10.05 1.20 -5.97
CA PHE A 131 -8.74 1.17 -5.33
C PHE A 131 -8.69 0.07 -4.27
N GLU A 132 -7.48 -0.37 -4.01
CA GLU A 132 -7.25 -1.50 -3.13
C GLU A 132 -7.04 -1.05 -1.71
N VAL A 133 -7.79 -1.62 -0.78
CA VAL A 133 -7.63 -1.44 0.66
C VAL A 133 -7.59 -2.81 1.33
N MET A 134 -6.45 -3.19 1.87
CA MET A 134 -6.22 -4.50 2.53
C MET A 134 -6.65 -5.69 1.66
N GLY A 135 -6.40 -5.60 0.36
CA GLY A 135 -6.79 -6.60 -0.63
C GLY A 135 -8.21 -6.46 -1.19
N TRP A 136 -9.03 -5.60 -0.63
CA TRP A 136 -10.40 -5.37 -1.11
C TRP A 136 -10.45 -4.33 -2.21
N GLU A 137 -11.24 -4.61 -3.24
CA GLU A 137 -11.59 -3.63 -4.27
C GLU A 137 -12.69 -2.71 -3.72
N ARG A 138 -12.34 -1.44 -3.47
CA ARG A 138 -13.28 -0.43 -2.99
C ARG A 138 -13.51 0.63 -4.06
N PRO A 139 -14.79 0.98 -4.38
CA PRO A 139 -15.06 2.04 -5.34
C PRO A 139 -14.61 3.38 -4.77
N GLN A 140 -13.94 4.17 -5.58
CA GLN A 140 -13.48 5.50 -5.23
C GLN A 140 -14.34 6.59 -5.86
N TRP A 141 -14.82 6.37 -7.08
CA TRP A 141 -15.84 7.14 -7.78
C TRP A 141 -16.45 6.31 -8.91
N TYR A 142 -17.55 6.79 -9.48
CA TYR A 142 -18.22 6.14 -10.58
C TYR A 142 -18.23 7.03 -11.82
N GLU A 143 -17.60 6.60 -12.91
CA GLU A 143 -17.60 7.34 -14.18
C GLU A 143 -19.02 7.56 -14.74
N ALA A 144 -19.99 6.73 -14.35
CA ALA A 144 -21.40 6.93 -14.68
C ALA A 144 -21.97 8.26 -14.12
N ASN A 145 -21.37 8.79 -13.09
CA ASN A 145 -21.78 10.06 -12.46
C ASN A 145 -21.15 11.30 -13.09
N LYS A 146 -20.43 11.16 -14.21
CA LYS A 146 -19.75 12.27 -14.88
C LYS A 146 -20.71 13.43 -15.25
N ASP A 147 -21.93 13.08 -15.63
CA ASP A 147 -22.93 14.11 -16.01
C ASP A 147 -23.37 15.01 -14.86
N LEU A 148 -23.20 14.56 -13.62
CA LEU A 148 -23.45 15.40 -12.44
C LEU A 148 -22.52 16.61 -12.34
N LEU A 149 -21.43 16.63 -13.12
CA LEU A 149 -20.50 17.76 -13.19
C LEU A 149 -21.07 18.96 -13.97
N GLN A 150 -22.10 18.74 -14.81
CA GLN A 150 -22.67 19.79 -15.65
C GLN A 150 -23.18 20.97 -14.79
N GLY A 151 -22.79 22.18 -15.17
CA GLY A 151 -23.17 23.41 -14.46
C GLY A 151 -22.50 23.60 -13.10
N LYS A 152 -21.57 22.73 -12.71
CA LYS A 152 -20.84 22.83 -11.45
C LYS A 152 -19.37 23.16 -11.70
N ASN A 153 -18.82 24.02 -10.86
CA ASN A 153 -17.41 24.40 -10.91
C ASN A 153 -16.69 23.89 -9.64
N PHE A 154 -15.74 22.98 -9.84
CA PHE A 154 -14.88 22.48 -8.78
C PHE A 154 -13.44 22.94 -9.03
N PRO A 155 -12.67 23.23 -7.96
CA PRO A 155 -11.25 23.51 -8.10
C PRO A 155 -10.55 22.37 -8.86
N ASN A 156 -9.93 22.71 -9.98
CA ASN A 156 -9.19 21.75 -10.77
C ASN A 156 -7.84 21.46 -10.12
N ARG A 157 -7.48 20.18 -10.02
CA ARG A 157 -6.14 19.77 -9.62
C ARG A 157 -5.33 19.49 -10.88
N THR A 158 -4.07 19.93 -10.86
CA THR A 158 -3.15 19.76 -12.00
C THR A 158 -1.81 19.18 -11.54
N GLY A 159 -1.02 18.73 -12.51
CA GLY A 159 0.32 18.24 -12.27
C GLY A 159 0.37 16.94 -11.46
N TRP A 160 1.39 16.81 -10.63
CA TRP A 160 1.70 15.58 -9.90
C TRP A 160 0.56 15.09 -9.00
N SER A 161 -0.14 15.98 -8.30
CA SER A 161 -1.23 15.63 -7.37
C SER A 161 -2.53 15.20 -8.06
N ALA A 162 -2.66 15.43 -9.37
CA ALA A 162 -3.89 15.15 -10.13
C ALA A 162 -3.87 13.78 -10.84
N LYS A 163 -2.77 13.06 -10.82
CA LYS A 163 -2.59 11.83 -11.62
C LYS A 163 -3.67 10.78 -11.40
N TYR A 164 -4.14 10.62 -10.16
CA TYR A 164 -5.17 9.63 -9.77
C TYR A 164 -6.43 10.30 -9.22
N TRP A 165 -6.60 11.58 -9.45
CA TRP A 165 -7.76 12.33 -8.99
C TRP A 165 -8.81 12.48 -10.10
N SER A 166 -10.09 12.55 -9.69
CA SER A 166 -11.22 12.87 -10.57
C SER A 166 -12.13 13.90 -9.91
N PRO A 167 -12.62 14.92 -10.67
CA PRO A 167 -13.62 15.86 -10.16
C PRO A 167 -14.96 15.18 -9.83
N ILE A 168 -15.18 13.95 -10.35
CA ILE A 168 -16.38 13.16 -10.02
C ILE A 168 -16.47 12.90 -8.53
N GLN A 169 -15.35 12.66 -7.85
CA GLN A 169 -15.33 12.50 -6.39
C GLN A 169 -15.96 13.72 -5.65
N ALA A 170 -15.66 14.92 -6.13
CA ALA A 170 -16.18 16.14 -5.52
C ALA A 170 -17.71 16.28 -5.74
N VAL A 171 -18.20 15.97 -6.93
CA VAL A 171 -19.63 16.02 -7.20
C VAL A 171 -20.40 14.91 -6.50
N GLU A 172 -19.86 13.70 -6.41
CA GLU A 172 -20.47 12.61 -5.64
C GLU A 172 -20.57 12.99 -4.15
N HIS A 173 -19.47 13.53 -3.58
CA HIS A 173 -19.48 14.02 -2.21
C HIS A 173 -20.57 15.10 -1.98
N MET A 174 -20.67 16.07 -2.87
CA MET A 174 -21.68 17.14 -2.75
C MET A 174 -23.10 16.60 -2.89
N THR A 175 -23.34 15.70 -3.85
CA THR A 175 -24.65 15.07 -4.05
C THR A 175 -25.05 14.24 -2.83
N THR A 176 -24.12 13.47 -2.27
CA THR A 176 -24.33 12.70 -1.03
C THR A 176 -24.83 13.58 0.12
N ARG A 177 -24.27 14.77 0.26
CA ARG A 177 -24.66 15.71 1.33
C ARG A 177 -25.98 16.42 1.07
N GLN A 178 -26.37 16.59 -0.18
CA GLN A 178 -27.58 17.33 -0.56
C GLN A 178 -28.82 16.43 -0.71
N THR A 179 -28.63 15.17 -1.05
CA THR A 179 -29.73 14.24 -1.33
C THR A 179 -29.63 12.96 -0.51
N GLY A 180 -28.71 12.10 -0.84
CA GLY A 180 -28.47 10.81 -0.17
C GLY A 180 -27.52 9.95 -0.99
N ALA A 181 -27.01 8.89 -0.37
CA ALA A 181 -26.15 7.92 -1.05
C ALA A 181 -26.32 6.52 -0.47
N LEU A 182 -26.01 5.53 -1.29
CA LEU A 182 -25.90 4.13 -0.92
C LEU A 182 -24.41 3.74 -0.90
N PHE A 183 -23.97 3.14 0.21
CA PHE A 183 -22.59 2.70 0.36
C PHE A 183 -22.53 1.18 0.47
N ASP A 184 -21.64 0.55 -0.30
CA ASP A 184 -21.25 -0.84 -0.12
C ASP A 184 -20.18 -0.92 0.98
N ILE A 185 -20.55 -1.41 2.16
CA ILE A 185 -19.70 -1.56 3.34
C ILE A 185 -19.36 -3.03 3.66
N THR A 186 -19.65 -3.94 2.75
CA THR A 186 -19.35 -5.39 2.90
C THR A 186 -17.85 -5.68 2.78
#